data_d6f8d4939bdafcd2b597909a84a12673
#
_entry.id   d6f8d4939bdafcd2b597909a84a12673
#
_cell.length_a   1.000
_cell.length_b   1.000
_cell.length_c   1.000
_cell.angle_alpha   90.00
_cell.angle_beta   90.00
_cell.angle_gamma   90.00
#
_symmetry.space_group_name_H-M   'P 1'
#
loop_
_entity.id
_entity.type
_entity.pdbx_description
1 polymer ?
#
loop_
_entity_poly.entity_id
_entity_poly.type
_entity_poly.pdbx_seq_one_letter_code
_entity_poly.pdbx_strand_id
1 'polypeptide(L)'
;GSEIIIWTTTPWTIPANKALAYNEALDYVLIQLNDDGDFKDRKIVIAQALLDSVIKECSIKDYKEIKKFKGKDLKDTICNHPFFNLGYEYDIPMLEARFVTTEQGTGIVHCAPSHGPDDFNLCLNHGIKAIETVDGDGKYTKNVHLFEGNHIFKANPIVIEKLKEQKKLLANGELTHSYPHSWRSKAPLVHRATPQWFISMESHKLR
;
A
#
# COMPACT_ATOMS: atom_id res chain seq x y z
N GLY A 1 -18.62 4.95 7.31
CA GLY A 1 -17.97 4.04 6.35
C GLY A 1 -17.08 3.03 7.07
N SER A 2 -16.50 2.12 6.32
CA SER A 2 -15.47 1.20 6.82
C SER A 2 -14.11 1.58 6.23
N GLU A 3 -13.04 1.16 6.90
CA GLU A 3 -11.66 1.41 6.49
C GLU A 3 -11.00 0.11 6.08
N ILE A 4 -10.10 0.19 5.11
CA ILE A 4 -9.28 -0.93 4.67
C ILE A 4 -7.94 -0.82 5.37
N ILE A 5 -7.51 -1.88 6.04
CA ILE A 5 -6.22 -1.92 6.71
C ILE A 5 -5.20 -2.58 5.78
N ILE A 6 -4.08 -1.89 5.56
CA ILE A 6 -2.92 -2.42 4.84
C ILE A 6 -1.72 -2.53 5.78
N TRP A 7 -0.78 -3.36 5.41
CA TRP A 7 0.50 -3.50 6.09
C TRP A 7 1.65 -3.25 5.10
N THR A 8 2.70 -2.58 5.54
CA THR A 8 3.88 -2.33 4.72
C THR A 8 5.16 -2.24 5.55
N THR A 9 6.26 -2.71 5.01
CA THR A 9 7.62 -2.49 5.54
C THR A 9 8.28 -1.24 4.97
N THR A 10 7.66 -0.60 3.97
CA THR A 10 8.18 0.55 3.25
C THR A 10 7.20 1.72 3.26
N PRO A 11 6.96 2.37 4.43
CA PRO A 11 6.00 3.46 4.55
C PRO A 11 6.21 4.59 3.53
N TRP A 12 7.44 4.80 3.07
CA TRP A 12 7.77 5.80 2.06
C TRP A 12 7.04 5.59 0.71
N THR A 13 6.51 4.39 0.43
CA THR A 13 5.72 4.14 -0.80
C THR A 13 4.24 4.52 -0.67
N ILE A 14 3.72 4.70 0.56
CA ILE A 14 2.31 5.06 0.80
C ILE A 14 1.88 6.34 0.05
N PRO A 15 2.69 7.43 0.00
CA PRO A 15 2.30 8.61 -0.77
C PRO A 15 2.14 8.37 -2.28
N ALA A 16 2.68 7.27 -2.81
CA ALA A 16 2.55 6.86 -4.21
C ALA A 16 1.44 5.83 -4.45
N ASN A 17 0.59 5.56 -3.46
CA ASN A 17 -0.51 4.61 -3.56
C ASN A 17 -1.50 5.02 -4.66
N LYS A 18 -1.87 4.06 -5.53
CA LYS A 18 -2.84 4.26 -6.62
C LYS A 18 -3.93 3.19 -6.67
N ALA A 19 -3.76 2.09 -5.94
CA ALA A 19 -4.75 1.02 -5.84
C ALA A 19 -4.54 0.20 -4.56
N LEU A 20 -5.51 -0.62 -4.24
CA LEU A 20 -5.40 -1.68 -3.23
C LEU A 20 -5.65 -3.02 -3.91
N ALA A 21 -4.78 -4.01 -3.67
CA ALA A 21 -4.95 -5.36 -4.17
C ALA A 21 -5.64 -6.24 -3.13
N TYR A 22 -6.59 -7.05 -3.58
CA TYR A 22 -7.26 -8.08 -2.78
C TYR A 22 -7.35 -9.40 -3.56
N ASN A 23 -7.68 -10.48 -2.89
CA ASN A 23 -7.87 -11.77 -3.55
C ASN A 23 -9.33 -12.22 -3.39
N GLU A 24 -10.04 -12.42 -4.50
CA GLU A 24 -11.47 -12.78 -4.51
C GLU A 24 -11.77 -14.14 -3.87
N ALA A 25 -10.78 -15.05 -3.83
CA ALA A 25 -10.92 -16.37 -3.24
C ALA A 25 -10.83 -16.37 -1.70
N LEU A 26 -10.28 -15.32 -1.09
CA LEU A 26 -10.13 -15.23 0.35
C LEU A 26 -11.43 -14.81 1.03
N ASP A 27 -11.54 -15.19 2.31
CA ASP A 27 -12.57 -14.72 3.21
C ASP A 27 -12.08 -13.47 3.96
N TYR A 28 -12.95 -12.47 4.09
CA TYR A 28 -12.71 -11.25 4.81
C TYR A 28 -13.71 -11.05 5.94
N VAL A 29 -13.32 -10.30 6.94
CA VAL A 29 -14.16 -9.91 8.06
C VAL A 29 -14.16 -8.41 8.25
N LEU A 30 -15.33 -7.86 8.50
CA LEU A 30 -15.53 -6.50 8.97
C LEU A 30 -15.69 -6.55 10.48
N ILE A 31 -14.81 -5.88 11.21
CA ILE A 31 -14.89 -5.72 12.65
C ILE A 31 -15.07 -4.26 13.04
N GLN A 32 -15.68 -4.03 14.19
CA GLN A 32 -15.73 -2.72 14.84
C GLN A 32 -14.81 -2.73 16.06
N LEU A 33 -13.95 -1.74 16.17
CA LEU A 33 -13.07 -1.57 17.31
C LEU A 33 -13.82 -0.91 18.46
N ASN A 34 -13.71 -1.45 19.65
CA ASN A 34 -14.40 -0.94 20.84
C ASN A 34 -13.42 -0.34 21.85
N ASP A 35 -12.11 -0.55 21.67
CA ASP A 35 -11.08 0.05 22.54
C ASP A 35 -11.20 1.57 22.59
N ASP A 36 -10.99 2.12 23.77
CA ASP A 36 -10.92 3.57 23.95
C ASP A 36 -9.71 4.16 23.21
N GLY A 37 -9.92 5.31 22.57
CA GLY A 37 -8.89 6.02 21.82
C GLY A 37 -9.35 6.51 20.44
N ASP A 38 -8.39 6.88 19.62
CA ASP A 38 -8.62 7.49 18.30
C ASP A 38 -9.32 6.57 17.28
N PHE A 39 -9.34 5.27 17.54
CA PHE A 39 -9.93 4.25 16.66
C PHE A 39 -11.24 3.68 17.17
N LYS A 40 -11.76 4.15 18.30
CA LYS A 40 -13.04 3.71 18.86
C LYS A 40 -14.16 3.85 17.86
N ASP A 41 -15.03 2.83 17.79
CA ASP A 41 -16.18 2.73 16.89
C ASP A 41 -15.83 2.66 15.38
N ARG A 42 -14.56 2.67 15.02
CA ARG A 42 -14.14 2.52 13.63
C ARG A 42 -14.30 1.07 13.17
N LYS A 43 -14.68 0.93 11.91
CA LYS A 43 -14.89 -0.37 11.29
C LYS A 43 -13.77 -0.65 10.31
N ILE A 44 -13.11 -1.78 10.47
CA ILE A 44 -11.97 -2.16 9.66
C ILE A 44 -12.19 -3.51 8.96
N VAL A 45 -11.64 -3.64 7.76
CA VAL A 45 -11.68 -4.87 6.95
C VAL A 45 -10.31 -5.53 6.96
N ILE A 46 -10.28 -6.84 7.23
CA ILE A 46 -9.09 -7.68 7.31
C ILE A 46 -9.41 -9.05 6.70
N ALA A 47 -8.44 -9.75 6.11
CA ALA A 47 -8.62 -11.16 5.76
C ALA A 47 -8.87 -11.98 7.02
N GLN A 48 -9.91 -12.84 6.99
CA GLN A 48 -10.34 -13.61 8.15
C GLN A 48 -9.21 -14.46 8.76
N ALA A 49 -8.37 -15.05 7.92
CA ALA A 49 -7.26 -15.90 8.37
C ALA A 49 -6.16 -15.11 9.11
N LEU A 50 -6.10 -13.79 8.95
CA LEU A 50 -5.11 -12.91 9.57
C LEU A 50 -5.67 -12.11 10.76
N LEU A 51 -6.95 -12.29 11.09
CA LEU A 51 -7.60 -11.50 12.14
C LEU A 51 -6.84 -11.57 13.46
N ASP A 52 -6.56 -12.77 13.96
CA ASP A 52 -5.91 -12.97 15.27
C ASP A 52 -4.50 -12.35 15.31
N SER A 53 -3.75 -12.45 14.20
CA SER A 53 -2.43 -11.83 14.08
C SER A 53 -2.51 -10.32 14.14
N VAL A 54 -3.41 -9.73 13.37
CA VAL A 54 -3.61 -8.27 13.34
C VAL A 54 -4.08 -7.74 14.69
N ILE A 55 -5.04 -8.42 15.33
CA ILE A 55 -5.51 -8.06 16.67
C ILE A 55 -4.36 -8.02 17.68
N LYS A 56 -3.50 -9.04 17.65
CA LYS A 56 -2.34 -9.15 18.53
C LYS A 56 -1.29 -8.07 18.23
N GLU A 57 -0.92 -7.90 16.95
CA GLU A 57 0.10 -6.94 16.54
C GLU A 57 -0.31 -5.49 16.79
N CYS A 58 -1.60 -5.18 16.58
CA CYS A 58 -2.15 -3.86 16.85
C CYS A 58 -2.55 -3.64 18.32
N SER A 59 -2.38 -4.66 19.19
CA SER A 59 -2.75 -4.60 20.61
C SER A 59 -4.23 -4.23 20.84
N ILE A 60 -5.11 -4.68 19.96
CA ILE A 60 -6.57 -4.49 20.07
C ILE A 60 -7.08 -5.42 21.15
N LYS A 61 -7.79 -4.88 22.13
CA LYS A 61 -8.28 -5.63 23.32
C LYS A 61 -9.75 -6.00 23.21
N ASP A 62 -10.53 -5.16 22.55
CA ASP A 62 -11.96 -5.35 22.38
C ASP A 62 -12.43 -4.97 20.99
N TYR A 63 -13.15 -5.87 20.36
CA TYR A 63 -13.76 -5.66 19.05
C TYR A 63 -15.00 -6.52 18.88
N LYS A 64 -15.83 -6.14 17.92
CA LYS A 64 -17.03 -6.88 17.53
C LYS A 64 -16.96 -7.27 16.06
N GLU A 65 -17.10 -8.54 15.75
CA GLU A 65 -17.32 -8.97 14.37
C GLU A 65 -18.70 -8.50 13.90
N ILE A 66 -18.73 -7.78 12.77
CA ILE A 66 -19.96 -7.25 12.17
C ILE A 66 -20.44 -8.17 11.06
N LYS A 67 -19.53 -8.57 10.16
CA LYS A 67 -19.86 -9.34 8.96
C LYS A 67 -18.67 -10.09 8.43
N LYS A 68 -18.89 -11.32 7.98
CA LYS A 68 -17.95 -12.11 7.16
C LYS A 68 -18.44 -12.11 5.71
N PHE A 69 -17.51 -12.04 4.76
CA PHE A 69 -17.85 -11.98 3.34
C PHE A 69 -16.70 -12.50 2.48
N LYS A 70 -16.98 -12.80 1.21
CA LYS A 70 -15.96 -13.26 0.26
C LYS A 70 -15.21 -12.09 -0.37
N GLY A 71 -13.96 -12.30 -0.74
CA GLY A 71 -13.17 -11.28 -1.43
C GLY A 71 -13.85 -10.72 -2.67
N LYS A 72 -14.58 -11.55 -3.43
CA LYS A 72 -15.37 -11.10 -4.59
C LYS A 72 -16.35 -9.94 -4.28
N ASP A 73 -16.78 -9.80 -3.02
CA ASP A 73 -17.69 -8.73 -2.60
C ASP A 73 -16.96 -7.37 -2.46
N LEU A 74 -15.63 -7.36 -2.53
CA LEU A 74 -14.81 -6.13 -2.59
C LEU A 74 -14.68 -5.56 -4.00
N LYS A 75 -15.15 -6.28 -5.00
CA LYS A 75 -15.15 -5.81 -6.38
C LYS A 75 -15.81 -4.44 -6.49
N ASP A 76 -15.27 -3.58 -7.35
CA ASP A 76 -15.77 -2.22 -7.61
C ASP A 76 -15.79 -1.29 -6.38
N THR A 77 -15.13 -1.68 -5.29
CA THR A 77 -14.95 -0.82 -4.12
C THR A 77 -13.92 0.26 -4.43
N ILE A 78 -14.27 1.50 -4.08
CA ILE A 78 -13.37 2.67 -4.17
C ILE A 78 -13.06 3.14 -2.75
N CYS A 79 -11.79 3.37 -2.49
CA CYS A 79 -11.28 3.88 -1.21
C CYS A 79 -10.72 5.29 -1.37
N ASN A 80 -10.59 6.00 -0.26
CA ASN A 80 -9.87 7.25 -0.20
C ASN A 80 -8.41 7.01 0.22
N HIS A 81 -7.50 7.79 -0.33
CA HIS A 81 -6.11 7.80 0.13
C HIS A 81 -6.03 8.22 1.62
N PRO A 82 -5.10 7.71 2.44
CA PRO A 82 -4.97 8.13 3.84
C PRO A 82 -4.74 9.64 4.02
N PHE A 83 -4.20 10.31 3.00
CA PHE A 83 -3.99 11.76 2.95
C PHE A 83 -5.02 12.49 2.07
N PHE A 84 -6.23 11.98 1.93
CA PHE A 84 -7.27 12.47 1.00
C PHE A 84 -7.45 13.99 1.05
N ASN A 85 -7.57 14.59 2.23
CA ASN A 85 -7.80 16.04 2.38
C ASN A 85 -6.50 16.89 2.30
N LEU A 86 -5.40 16.31 1.83
CA LEU A 86 -4.08 16.94 1.83
C LEU A 86 -3.42 16.89 0.43
N GLY A 87 -4.22 16.98 -0.64
CA GLY A 87 -3.74 16.94 -2.01
C GLY A 87 -3.77 15.55 -2.65
N TYR A 88 -4.49 14.58 -2.04
CA TYR A 88 -4.63 13.21 -2.51
C TYR A 88 -6.11 12.85 -2.80
N GLU A 89 -6.87 13.82 -3.32
CA GLU A 89 -8.30 13.69 -3.63
C GLU A 89 -8.51 12.95 -4.96
N TYR A 90 -8.13 11.67 -4.98
CA TYR A 90 -8.36 10.77 -6.09
C TYR A 90 -8.79 9.38 -5.61
N ASP A 91 -9.48 8.68 -6.49
CA ASP A 91 -9.99 7.35 -6.21
C ASP A 91 -8.87 6.32 -6.09
N ILE A 92 -8.97 5.46 -5.08
CA ILE A 92 -8.12 4.28 -4.88
C ILE A 92 -9.00 3.05 -5.10
N PRO A 93 -9.03 2.46 -6.33
CA PRO A 93 -9.81 1.27 -6.59
C PRO A 93 -9.21 0.03 -5.91
N MET A 94 -10.08 -0.88 -5.51
CA MET A 94 -9.69 -2.23 -5.12
C MET A 94 -9.63 -3.13 -6.35
N LEU A 95 -8.49 -3.79 -6.57
CA LEU A 95 -8.20 -4.61 -7.74
C LEU A 95 -7.98 -6.07 -7.31
N GLU A 96 -8.55 -7.00 -8.06
CA GLU A 96 -8.30 -8.43 -7.84
C GLU A 96 -6.86 -8.78 -8.21
N ALA A 97 -6.18 -9.52 -7.32
CA ALA A 97 -4.82 -9.96 -7.54
C ALA A 97 -4.51 -11.26 -6.81
N ARG A 98 -4.12 -12.29 -7.57
CA ARG A 98 -3.82 -13.63 -7.03
C ARG A 98 -2.57 -13.69 -6.18
N PHE A 99 -1.68 -12.71 -6.27
CA PHE A 99 -0.47 -12.63 -5.44
C PHE A 99 -0.77 -12.23 -3.98
N VAL A 100 -1.98 -11.75 -3.70
CA VAL A 100 -2.39 -11.47 -2.31
C VAL A 100 -2.63 -12.79 -1.58
N THR A 101 -1.87 -13.00 -0.51
CA THR A 101 -1.91 -14.21 0.32
C THR A 101 -2.27 -13.88 1.76
N THR A 102 -2.38 -14.93 2.59
CA THR A 102 -2.62 -14.82 4.04
C THR A 102 -1.43 -15.28 4.86
N GLU A 103 -0.22 -15.20 4.31
CA GLU A 103 1.00 -15.58 5.04
C GLU A 103 1.42 -14.50 6.05
N GLN A 104 1.18 -13.23 5.72
CA GLN A 104 1.48 -12.08 6.58
C GLN A 104 0.63 -10.86 6.21
N GLY A 105 0.64 -9.84 7.07
CA GLY A 105 -0.04 -8.57 6.82
C GLY A 105 -1.52 -8.62 7.14
N THR A 106 -2.35 -8.08 6.26
CA THR A 106 -3.80 -7.92 6.46
C THR A 106 -4.65 -8.62 5.42
N GLY A 107 -4.03 -9.25 4.40
CA GLY A 107 -4.72 -9.82 3.24
C GLY A 107 -5.22 -8.78 2.25
N ILE A 108 -4.78 -7.54 2.39
CA ILE A 108 -4.98 -6.46 1.42
C ILE A 108 -3.65 -5.73 1.29
N VAL A 109 -3.23 -5.50 0.04
CA VAL A 109 -1.92 -4.92 -0.28
C VAL A 109 -2.10 -3.56 -0.91
N HIS A 110 -1.39 -2.57 -0.41
CA HIS A 110 -1.31 -1.27 -1.07
C HIS A 110 -0.45 -1.37 -2.34
N CYS A 111 -0.86 -0.75 -3.43
CA CYS A 111 -0.17 -0.79 -4.70
C CYS A 111 0.35 0.59 -5.09
N ALA A 112 1.68 0.67 -5.25
CA ALA A 112 2.39 1.83 -5.76
C ALA A 112 3.05 1.48 -7.11
N PRO A 113 2.41 1.76 -8.25
CA PRO A 113 2.87 1.27 -9.57
C PRO A 113 4.25 1.77 -9.97
N SER A 114 4.76 2.78 -9.32
CA SER A 114 6.11 3.31 -9.57
C SER A 114 7.21 2.60 -8.77
N HIS A 115 6.85 1.68 -7.85
CA HIS A 115 7.77 1.12 -6.86
C HIS A 115 7.78 -0.40 -6.76
N GLY A 116 7.02 -1.11 -7.60
CA GLY A 116 7.03 -2.57 -7.65
C GLY A 116 6.57 -3.10 -9.01
N PRO A 117 7.17 -4.19 -9.51
CA PRO A 117 6.78 -4.77 -10.81
C PRO A 117 5.37 -5.35 -10.80
N ASP A 118 4.95 -5.99 -9.70
CA ASP A 118 3.61 -6.55 -9.57
C ASP A 118 2.56 -5.45 -9.49
N ASP A 119 2.83 -4.40 -8.72
CA ASP A 119 1.99 -3.19 -8.61
C ASP A 119 1.87 -2.50 -9.97
N PHE A 120 3.01 -2.37 -10.69
CA PHE A 120 3.05 -1.79 -12.03
C PHE A 120 2.16 -2.55 -13.00
N ASN A 121 2.32 -3.87 -13.09
CA ASN A 121 1.57 -4.72 -14.01
C ASN A 121 0.07 -4.73 -13.68
N LEU A 122 -0.29 -4.87 -12.41
CA LEU A 122 -1.67 -4.82 -11.95
C LEU A 122 -2.32 -3.49 -12.32
N CYS A 123 -1.69 -2.38 -11.97
CA CYS A 123 -2.20 -1.05 -12.24
C CYS A 123 -2.31 -0.77 -13.76
N LEU A 124 -1.31 -1.15 -14.54
CA LEU A 124 -1.31 -0.97 -15.99
C LEU A 124 -2.46 -1.71 -16.67
N ASN A 125 -2.74 -2.96 -16.25
CA ASN A 125 -3.85 -3.77 -16.77
C ASN A 125 -5.23 -3.14 -16.49
N HIS A 126 -5.31 -2.24 -15.50
CA HIS A 126 -6.53 -1.49 -15.15
C HIS A 126 -6.48 -0.02 -15.60
N GLY A 127 -5.56 0.34 -16.49
CA GLY A 127 -5.45 1.69 -17.05
C GLY A 127 -4.85 2.74 -16.08
N ILE A 128 -4.32 2.32 -14.94
CA ILE A 128 -3.67 3.20 -13.97
C ILE A 128 -2.19 3.34 -14.32
N LYS A 129 -1.79 4.54 -14.68
CA LYS A 129 -0.41 4.82 -15.13
C LYS A 129 0.53 5.02 -13.94
N ALA A 130 1.72 4.44 -14.04
CA ALA A 130 2.84 4.83 -13.18
C ALA A 130 3.31 6.24 -13.55
N ILE A 131 3.55 7.06 -12.54
CA ILE A 131 4.10 8.42 -12.69
C ILE A 131 5.45 8.47 -11.98
N GLU A 132 6.34 9.36 -12.41
CA GLU A 132 7.60 9.55 -11.71
C GLU A 132 7.36 10.20 -10.34
N THR A 133 7.58 9.44 -9.28
CA THR A 133 7.38 9.85 -7.88
C THR A 133 8.70 10.11 -7.16
N VAL A 134 9.79 9.57 -7.66
CA VAL A 134 11.15 9.72 -7.11
C VAL A 134 12.11 10.06 -8.24
N ASP A 135 12.91 11.09 -8.06
CA ASP A 135 13.90 11.57 -9.02
C ASP A 135 15.21 10.74 -9.01
N GLY A 136 16.20 11.18 -9.82
CA GLY A 136 17.50 10.53 -9.93
C GLY A 136 18.34 10.56 -8.65
N ASP A 137 18.09 11.52 -7.76
CA ASP A 137 18.77 11.71 -6.49
C ASP A 137 18.07 10.95 -5.33
N GLY A 138 17.00 10.21 -5.61
CA GLY A 138 16.23 9.49 -4.60
C GLY A 138 15.31 10.39 -3.76
N LYS A 139 14.90 11.53 -4.29
CA LYS A 139 13.98 12.45 -3.62
C LYS A 139 12.61 12.39 -4.26
N TYR A 140 11.57 12.62 -3.45
CA TYR A 140 10.23 12.75 -4.00
C TYR A 140 10.13 13.94 -4.96
N THR A 141 9.49 13.71 -6.09
CA THR A 141 9.16 14.74 -7.08
C THR A 141 7.94 15.56 -6.63
N LYS A 142 7.64 16.63 -7.37
CA LYS A 142 6.42 17.43 -7.18
C LYS A 142 5.10 16.65 -7.31
N ASN A 143 5.16 15.44 -7.87
CA ASN A 143 3.99 14.56 -8.00
C ASN A 143 3.60 13.90 -6.66
N VAL A 144 4.43 14.04 -5.63
CA VAL A 144 4.19 13.51 -4.29
C VAL A 144 3.99 14.66 -3.31
N HIS A 145 2.74 15.15 -3.24
CA HIS A 145 2.38 16.26 -2.36
C HIS A 145 2.79 15.99 -0.92
N LEU A 146 3.04 17.04 -0.13
CA LEU A 146 3.52 17.05 1.26
C LEU A 146 4.95 16.55 1.47
N PHE A 147 5.47 15.72 0.57
CA PHE A 147 6.75 15.03 0.77
C PHE A 147 7.82 15.43 -0.26
N GLU A 148 7.49 16.32 -1.21
CA GLU A 148 8.41 16.81 -2.25
C GLU A 148 9.77 17.18 -1.66
N GLY A 149 10.85 16.77 -2.34
CA GLY A 149 12.23 17.06 -1.95
C GLY A 149 12.79 16.21 -0.81
N ASN A 150 11.97 15.47 -0.06
CA ASN A 150 12.47 14.55 0.96
C ASN A 150 13.10 13.32 0.31
N HIS A 151 14.25 12.92 0.82
CA HIS A 151 14.94 11.70 0.36
C HIS A 151 14.21 10.46 0.91
N ILE A 152 13.90 9.48 0.03
CA ILE A 152 13.07 8.30 0.37
C ILE A 152 13.62 7.46 1.54
N PHE A 153 14.94 7.32 1.66
CA PHE A 153 15.53 6.58 2.79
C PHE A 153 15.40 7.30 4.15
N LYS A 154 14.96 8.57 4.15
CA LYS A 154 14.67 9.34 5.36
C LYS A 154 13.17 9.59 5.53
N ALA A 155 12.35 9.15 4.59
CA ALA A 155 10.94 9.48 4.54
C ALA A 155 10.06 8.64 5.46
N ASN A 156 10.48 7.41 5.82
CA ASN A 156 9.64 6.54 6.66
C ASN A 156 9.13 7.23 7.93
N PRO A 157 9.98 7.83 8.79
CA PRO A 157 9.48 8.50 9.99
C PRO A 157 8.56 9.69 9.66
N ILE A 158 8.82 10.42 8.58
CA ILE A 158 8.00 11.57 8.16
C ILE A 158 6.60 11.11 7.73
N VAL A 159 6.52 10.04 6.94
CA VAL A 159 5.24 9.48 6.49
C VAL A 159 4.47 8.88 7.67
N ILE A 160 5.14 8.15 8.56
CA ILE A 160 4.55 7.58 9.77
C ILE A 160 3.94 8.68 10.65
N GLU A 161 4.68 9.76 10.88
CA GLU A 161 4.18 10.88 11.71
C GLU A 161 2.96 11.53 11.04
N LYS A 162 3.00 11.73 9.72
CA LYS A 162 1.85 12.28 8.99
C LYS A 162 0.62 11.36 9.06
N LEU A 163 0.80 10.03 9.02
CA LEU A 163 -0.29 9.07 9.21
C LEU A 163 -0.88 9.15 10.62
N LYS A 164 -0.05 9.35 11.65
CA LYS A 164 -0.51 9.58 13.03
C LYS A 164 -1.33 10.84 13.13
N GLU A 165 -0.84 11.97 12.62
CA GLU A 165 -1.57 13.25 12.61
C GLU A 165 -2.96 13.10 11.98
N GLN A 166 -3.05 12.30 10.90
CA GLN A 166 -4.31 12.03 10.20
C GLN A 166 -5.15 10.94 10.87
N LYS A 167 -4.71 10.35 11.99
CA LYS A 167 -5.34 9.21 12.65
C LYS A 167 -5.57 8.03 11.69
N LYS A 168 -4.57 7.77 10.83
CA LYS A 168 -4.58 6.70 9.83
C LYS A 168 -3.51 5.64 10.08
N LEU A 169 -2.82 5.68 11.21
CA LEU A 169 -1.85 4.68 11.63
C LEU A 169 -2.42 3.87 12.79
N LEU A 170 -2.84 2.64 12.52
CA LEU A 170 -3.41 1.74 13.53
C LEU A 170 -2.33 1.21 14.47
N ALA A 171 -1.21 0.78 13.91
CA ALA A 171 -0.04 0.31 14.68
C ALA A 171 1.25 0.60 13.93
N ASN A 172 2.37 0.61 14.65
CA ASN A 172 3.72 0.75 14.14
C ASN A 172 4.64 -0.19 14.90
N GLY A 173 5.51 -0.88 14.18
CA GLY A 173 6.47 -1.81 14.74
C GLY A 173 7.80 -1.76 14.00
N GLU A 174 8.77 -2.52 14.48
CA GLU A 174 10.07 -2.71 13.83
C GLU A 174 10.16 -4.13 13.28
N LEU A 175 10.61 -4.26 12.05
CA LEU A 175 10.83 -5.55 11.41
C LEU A 175 12.22 -5.58 10.78
N THR A 176 13.02 -6.57 11.14
CA THR A 176 14.28 -6.84 10.47
C THR A 176 14.05 -7.81 9.32
N HIS A 177 14.34 -7.39 8.12
CA HIS A 177 14.21 -8.22 6.92
C HIS A 177 15.38 -7.98 5.95
N SER A 178 15.57 -8.93 5.03
CA SER A 178 16.56 -8.78 3.97
C SER A 178 16.13 -7.69 3.00
N TYR A 179 17.07 -6.79 2.67
CA TYR A 179 16.83 -5.73 1.71
C TYR A 179 17.82 -5.85 0.53
N PRO A 180 17.39 -5.69 -0.72
CA PRO A 180 18.28 -5.80 -1.86
C PRO A 180 19.30 -4.66 -1.88
N HIS A 181 20.56 -5.02 -2.08
CA HIS A 181 21.66 -4.08 -2.21
C HIS A 181 22.39 -4.28 -3.52
N SER A 182 22.93 -3.21 -4.07
CA SER A 182 23.85 -3.28 -5.20
C SER A 182 25.07 -4.11 -4.86
N TRP A 183 25.39 -5.10 -5.69
CA TRP A 183 26.58 -5.94 -5.47
C TRP A 183 27.87 -5.13 -5.50
N ARG A 184 27.92 -4.05 -6.29
CA ARG A 184 29.10 -3.18 -6.48
C ARG A 184 29.22 -2.10 -5.40
N SER A 185 28.19 -1.25 -5.26
CA SER A 185 28.22 -0.10 -4.36
C SER A 185 27.80 -0.43 -2.92
N LYS A 186 27.19 -1.61 -2.69
CA LYS A 186 26.55 -2.00 -1.43
C LYS A 186 25.41 -1.05 -0.98
N ALA A 187 25.01 -0.11 -1.84
CA ALA A 187 23.89 0.78 -1.56
C ALA A 187 22.56 0.03 -1.69
N PRO A 188 21.55 0.38 -0.89
CA PRO A 188 20.20 -0.20 -1.02
C PRO A 188 19.60 0.14 -2.37
N LEU A 189 18.87 -0.82 -2.94
CA LEU A 189 18.19 -0.67 -4.23
C LEU A 189 16.72 -0.36 -4.03
N VAL A 190 16.15 0.43 -4.93
CA VAL A 190 14.72 0.70 -4.99
C VAL A 190 14.20 0.52 -6.41
N HIS A 191 12.97 0.04 -6.53
CA HIS A 191 12.25 0.11 -7.80
C HIS A 191 11.74 1.53 -8.00
N ARG A 192 11.95 2.06 -9.21
CA ARG A 192 11.56 3.41 -9.60
C ARG A 192 11.10 3.43 -11.05
N ALA A 193 9.93 3.98 -11.32
CA ALA A 193 9.49 4.25 -12.68
C ALA A 193 10.26 5.44 -13.24
N THR A 194 10.87 5.26 -14.40
CA THR A 194 11.60 6.31 -15.14
C THR A 194 11.17 6.33 -16.60
N PRO A 195 11.05 7.50 -17.24
CA PRO A 195 10.86 7.59 -18.67
C PRO A 195 12.05 6.95 -19.41
N GLN A 196 11.77 6.03 -20.33
CA GLN A 196 12.79 5.36 -21.13
C GLN A 196 12.30 5.13 -22.56
N TRP A 197 13.23 5.04 -23.48
CA TRP A 197 12.97 4.64 -24.85
C TRP A 197 13.13 3.13 -24.99
N PHE A 198 12.15 2.49 -25.61
CA PHE A 198 12.19 1.06 -25.92
C PHE A 198 12.12 0.88 -27.42
N ILE A 199 13.00 0.03 -27.98
CA ILE A 199 12.96 -0.40 -29.38
C ILE A 199 12.53 -1.86 -29.39
N SER A 200 11.39 -2.15 -30.05
CA SER A 200 10.95 -3.53 -30.22
C SER A 200 11.89 -4.26 -31.16
N MET A 201 12.59 -5.25 -30.66
CA MET A 201 13.51 -6.08 -31.44
C MET A 201 12.78 -7.11 -32.31
N GLU A 202 11.54 -7.41 -31.99
CA GLU A 202 10.71 -8.37 -32.71
C GLU A 202 9.87 -7.73 -33.82
N SER A 203 9.49 -6.44 -33.63
CA SER A 203 8.84 -5.64 -34.64
C SER A 203 9.83 -5.39 -35.79
N HIS A 204 9.40 -5.66 -37.02
CA HIS A 204 10.21 -5.46 -38.24
C HIS A 204 11.48 -6.33 -38.34
N LYS A 205 11.55 -7.41 -37.57
CA LYS A 205 12.66 -8.39 -37.65
C LYS A 205 14.04 -7.74 -37.50
N LEU A 206 14.20 -6.89 -36.51
CA LEU A 206 15.48 -6.23 -36.16
C LEU A 206 16.49 -7.20 -35.51
N ARG A 207 16.08 -8.44 -35.30
CA ARG A 207 16.89 -9.55 -34.80
C ARG A 207 17.09 -10.55 -35.86
#